data_4b9fe8bbb7b0481b4f6dfcea56a0d51b
#
_entry.id   4b9fe8bbb7b0481b4f6dfcea56a0d51b
#
_cell.length_a   1.000
_cell.length_b   1.000
_cell.length_c   1.000
_cell.angle_alpha   90.00
_cell.angle_beta   90.00
_cell.angle_gamma   90.00
#
_symmetry.space_group_name_H-M   'P 1'
#
loop_
_entity.id
_entity.type
_entity.pdbx_description
1 polymer ?
#
loop_
_entity_poly.entity_id
_entity_poly.type
_entity_poly.pdbx_seq_one_letter_code
_entity_poly.pdbx_strand_id
1 'polypeptide(L)'
;DNSENNMIGLIASIRPEADKEFDLWLDETIEMGVIGYRRILHVMPNELSQSETFRNNVRKIGNAGKTFDLCFLPSQLSVAKELAENCDNTTLILNHCGVPTIANNELDPWRQDLEDLSKIPNVICKLSGLMAYCAPGTSSYETIEPYVDHVLKCFGPNRMVWGSDWPVVNLGKGLPEWIAVTQKILDKLSPDEAEAIANGTAQKTYKIKL
;
A
#
# COMPACT_ATOMS: atom_id res chain seq x y z
N ASP A 1 -21.27 -12.24 11.87
CA ASP A 1 -21.95 -11.54 10.77
C ASP A 1 -21.50 -10.08 10.77
N ASN A 2 -20.67 -9.70 9.77
CA ASN A 2 -20.08 -8.35 9.68
C ASN A 2 -20.98 -7.37 8.90
N SER A 3 -22.19 -7.79 8.55
CA SER A 3 -23.12 -7.01 7.72
C SER A 3 -23.59 -5.70 8.37
N GLU A 4 -23.58 -5.61 9.70
CA GLU A 4 -24.00 -4.40 10.42
C GLU A 4 -22.97 -3.28 10.39
N ASN A 5 -21.68 -3.57 10.10
CA ASN A 5 -20.58 -2.60 10.17
C ASN A 5 -20.04 -2.16 8.80
N ASN A 6 -20.66 -2.57 7.71
CA ASN A 6 -20.18 -2.33 6.33
C ASN A 6 -18.73 -2.76 6.09
N MET A 7 -18.17 -3.66 6.92
CA MET A 7 -16.82 -4.17 6.74
C MET A 7 -16.83 -5.27 5.68
N ILE A 8 -16.23 -5.01 4.53
CA ILE A 8 -16.22 -5.91 3.37
C ILE A 8 -14.98 -6.79 3.28
N GLY A 9 -13.99 -6.58 4.14
CA GLY A 9 -12.77 -7.38 4.18
C GLY A 9 -11.80 -6.93 5.25
N LEU A 10 -10.83 -7.78 5.56
CA LEU A 10 -9.79 -7.54 6.57
C LEU A 10 -8.41 -7.82 5.99
N ILE A 11 -7.49 -6.89 6.20
CA ILE A 11 -6.05 -7.09 5.99
C ILE A 11 -5.42 -7.45 7.34
N ALA A 12 -4.99 -8.69 7.49
CA ALA A 12 -4.43 -9.18 8.75
C ALA A 12 -2.92 -8.97 8.85
N SER A 13 -2.41 -8.81 10.06
CA SER A 13 -0.97 -8.88 10.31
C SER A 13 -0.54 -10.34 10.35
N ILE A 14 0.54 -10.70 9.64
CA ILE A 14 1.11 -12.04 9.62
C ILE A 14 2.65 -11.94 9.75
N ARG A 15 3.29 -13.04 10.09
CA ARG A 15 4.75 -13.13 10.24
C ARG A 15 5.34 -14.08 9.20
N PRO A 16 5.65 -13.62 7.98
CA PRO A 16 6.25 -14.46 6.95
C PRO A 16 7.62 -15.03 7.33
N GLU A 17 8.30 -14.44 8.32
CA GLU A 17 9.54 -14.93 8.89
C GLU A 17 9.38 -16.21 9.74
N ALA A 18 8.14 -16.56 10.13
CA ALA A 18 7.89 -17.79 10.89
C ALA A 18 7.97 -19.04 10.00
N ASP A 19 8.63 -20.08 10.48
CA ASP A 19 8.87 -21.30 9.69
C ASP A 19 7.78 -22.36 9.91
N LYS A 20 7.54 -22.75 11.16
CA LYS A 20 6.71 -23.94 11.46
C LYS A 20 5.22 -23.71 11.59
N GLU A 21 4.80 -22.48 11.86
CA GLU A 21 3.41 -22.14 12.17
C GLU A 21 2.73 -21.35 11.05
N PHE A 22 3.49 -20.98 10.03
CA PHE A 22 2.98 -20.06 8.99
C PHE A 22 1.83 -20.65 8.20
N ASP A 23 1.92 -21.90 7.79
CA ASP A 23 0.89 -22.55 6.97
C ASP A 23 -0.43 -22.68 7.75
N LEU A 24 -0.35 -23.06 9.03
CA LEU A 24 -1.51 -23.14 9.90
C LEU A 24 -2.21 -21.76 10.05
N TRP A 25 -1.43 -20.71 10.33
CA TRP A 25 -1.99 -19.35 10.44
C TRP A 25 -2.58 -18.86 9.12
N LEU A 26 -1.96 -19.17 8.00
CA LEU A 26 -2.47 -18.80 6.69
C LEU A 26 -3.83 -19.46 6.44
N ASP A 27 -3.94 -20.76 6.67
CA ASP A 27 -5.18 -21.52 6.46
C ASP A 27 -6.29 -21.03 7.39
N GLU A 28 -6.02 -20.89 8.70
CA GLU A 28 -7.00 -20.41 9.68
C GLU A 28 -7.52 -19.01 9.32
N THR A 29 -6.62 -18.09 8.93
CA THR A 29 -7.04 -16.72 8.61
C THR A 29 -7.78 -16.62 7.27
N ILE A 30 -7.49 -17.49 6.31
CA ILE A 30 -8.28 -17.62 5.07
C ILE A 30 -9.71 -18.04 5.39
N GLU A 31 -9.90 -19.04 6.27
CA GLU A 31 -11.22 -19.49 6.71
C GLU A 31 -12.00 -18.38 7.45
N MET A 32 -11.28 -17.48 8.17
CA MET A 32 -11.87 -16.30 8.80
C MET A 32 -12.26 -15.18 7.81
N GLY A 33 -11.98 -15.33 6.51
CA GLY A 33 -12.35 -14.37 5.48
C GLY A 33 -11.34 -13.21 5.29
N VAL A 34 -10.08 -13.38 5.71
CA VAL A 34 -9.02 -12.41 5.45
C VAL A 34 -8.78 -12.30 3.94
N ILE A 35 -8.72 -11.06 3.42
CA ILE A 35 -8.55 -10.78 1.99
C ILE A 35 -7.11 -10.43 1.60
N GLY A 36 -6.27 -10.11 2.57
CA GLY A 36 -4.86 -9.80 2.37
C GLY A 36 -4.10 -9.74 3.69
N TYR A 37 -2.79 -9.62 3.59
CA TYR A 37 -1.90 -9.66 4.75
C TYR A 37 -0.92 -8.49 4.72
N ARG A 38 -0.34 -8.18 5.88
CA ARG A 38 0.74 -7.21 5.99
C ARG A 38 1.77 -7.62 7.03
N ARG A 39 3.01 -7.15 6.83
CA ARG A 39 4.06 -7.12 7.85
C ARG A 39 4.63 -5.72 7.93
N ILE A 40 4.67 -5.13 9.11
CA ILE A 40 5.31 -3.83 9.32
C ILE A 40 6.83 -4.06 9.27
N LEU A 41 7.46 -3.62 8.19
CA LEU A 41 8.88 -3.84 7.91
C LEU A 41 9.75 -2.61 8.17
N HIS A 42 9.15 -1.43 8.23
CA HIS A 42 9.89 -0.17 8.42
C HIS A 42 10.60 -0.04 9.78
N VAL A 43 10.26 -0.89 10.75
CA VAL A 43 10.93 -0.98 12.06
C VAL A 43 11.75 -2.27 12.22
N MET A 44 11.90 -3.03 11.13
CA MET A 44 12.61 -4.31 11.13
C MET A 44 13.91 -4.20 10.32
N PRO A 45 14.91 -5.07 10.60
CA PRO A 45 16.08 -5.18 9.74
C PRO A 45 15.69 -5.59 8.32
N ASN A 46 16.39 -5.08 7.30
CA ASN A 46 16.13 -5.39 5.89
C ASN A 46 16.25 -6.90 5.59
N GLU A 47 17.21 -7.55 6.23
CA GLU A 47 17.53 -8.97 6.10
C GLU A 47 16.33 -9.88 6.40
N LEU A 48 15.38 -9.38 7.20
CA LEU A 48 14.17 -10.14 7.53
C LEU A 48 13.37 -10.48 6.28
N SER A 49 13.08 -9.48 5.45
CA SER A 49 12.31 -9.64 4.21
C SER A 49 13.14 -10.22 3.04
N GLN A 50 14.46 -10.22 3.18
CA GLN A 50 15.39 -10.80 2.22
C GLN A 50 15.61 -12.29 2.44
N SER A 51 15.19 -12.85 3.59
CA SER A 51 15.33 -14.27 3.88
C SER A 51 14.45 -15.13 2.96
N GLU A 52 14.95 -16.33 2.62
CA GLU A 52 14.20 -17.26 1.76
C GLU A 52 12.90 -17.74 2.42
N THR A 53 12.90 -17.95 3.74
CA THR A 53 11.68 -18.28 4.49
C THR A 53 10.61 -17.22 4.32
N PHE A 54 10.97 -15.94 4.47
CA PHE A 54 10.04 -14.82 4.29
C PHE A 54 9.46 -14.81 2.87
N ARG A 55 10.33 -14.88 1.86
CA ARG A 55 9.92 -14.87 0.44
C ARG A 55 9.05 -16.06 0.08
N ASN A 56 9.40 -17.27 0.55
CA ASN A 56 8.59 -18.47 0.35
C ASN A 56 7.18 -18.29 0.93
N ASN A 57 7.08 -17.74 2.12
CA ASN A 57 5.80 -17.53 2.78
C ASN A 57 4.97 -16.42 2.13
N VAL A 58 5.60 -15.37 1.60
CA VAL A 58 4.90 -14.37 0.77
C VAL A 58 4.39 -15.01 -0.53
N ARG A 59 5.15 -15.89 -1.19
CA ARG A 59 4.69 -16.65 -2.36
C ARG A 59 3.50 -17.56 -2.03
N LYS A 60 3.44 -18.16 -0.84
CA LYS A 60 2.26 -18.93 -0.38
C LYS A 60 1.01 -18.06 -0.25
N ILE A 61 1.16 -16.82 0.25
CA ILE A 61 0.06 -15.85 0.27
C ILE A 61 -0.46 -15.60 -1.16
N GLY A 62 0.43 -15.41 -2.12
CA GLY A 62 0.07 -15.25 -3.52
C GLY A 62 -0.63 -16.47 -4.11
N ASN A 63 -0.14 -17.69 -3.82
CA ASN A 63 -0.77 -18.94 -4.24
C ASN A 63 -2.19 -19.11 -3.68
N ALA A 64 -2.44 -18.60 -2.48
CA ALA A 64 -3.78 -18.53 -1.89
C ALA A 64 -4.66 -17.43 -2.50
N GLY A 65 -4.14 -16.69 -3.49
CA GLY A 65 -4.85 -15.62 -4.17
C GLY A 65 -5.09 -14.37 -3.30
N LYS A 66 -4.26 -14.17 -2.28
CA LYS A 66 -4.31 -13.04 -1.35
C LYS A 66 -3.23 -12.02 -1.66
N THR A 67 -3.40 -10.78 -1.18
CA THR A 67 -2.43 -9.69 -1.33
C THR A 67 -1.47 -9.62 -0.13
N PHE A 68 -0.32 -8.98 -0.34
CA PHE A 68 0.60 -8.67 0.76
C PHE A 68 1.01 -7.19 0.73
N ASP A 69 0.76 -6.47 1.83
CA ASP A 69 1.07 -5.04 1.96
C ASP A 69 2.53 -4.81 2.32
N LEU A 70 3.20 -3.98 1.54
CA LEU A 70 4.58 -3.55 1.71
C LEU A 70 4.64 -2.30 2.60
N CYS A 71 4.99 -2.47 3.87
CA CYS A 71 5.12 -1.38 4.85
C CYS A 71 6.61 -1.03 5.03
N PHE A 72 7.21 -0.33 4.07
CA PHE A 72 8.61 0.06 4.04
C PHE A 72 8.80 1.58 4.17
N LEU A 73 9.99 2.01 4.66
CA LEU A 73 10.44 3.40 4.58
C LEU A 73 10.95 3.75 3.17
N PRO A 74 11.08 5.04 2.81
CA PRO A 74 11.64 5.43 1.52
C PRO A 74 13.06 4.88 1.30
N SER A 75 13.89 4.84 2.33
CA SER A 75 15.23 4.25 2.27
C SER A 75 15.26 2.72 2.06
N GLN A 76 14.11 2.06 2.14
CA GLN A 76 13.97 0.61 1.97
C GLN A 76 13.26 0.23 0.65
N LEU A 77 12.97 1.17 -0.24
CA LEU A 77 12.25 0.87 -1.50
C LEU A 77 13.02 -0.09 -2.41
N SER A 78 14.35 -0.07 -2.37
CA SER A 78 15.18 -1.06 -3.08
C SER A 78 14.98 -2.48 -2.54
N VAL A 79 14.79 -2.63 -1.22
CA VAL A 79 14.46 -3.92 -0.58
C VAL A 79 13.03 -4.35 -0.93
N ALA A 80 12.09 -3.40 -0.97
CA ALA A 80 10.72 -3.67 -1.44
C ALA A 80 10.71 -4.15 -2.91
N LYS A 81 11.54 -3.54 -3.76
CA LYS A 81 11.73 -3.95 -5.15
C LYS A 81 12.25 -5.38 -5.24
N GLU A 82 13.33 -5.70 -4.50
CA GLU A 82 13.90 -7.05 -4.44
C GLU A 82 12.87 -8.10 -3.99
N LEU A 83 12.05 -7.78 -2.97
CA LEU A 83 10.98 -8.66 -2.54
C LEU A 83 9.94 -8.87 -3.64
N ALA A 84 9.57 -7.82 -4.36
CA ALA A 84 8.59 -7.89 -5.44
C ALA A 84 9.06 -8.73 -6.63
N GLU A 85 10.34 -8.61 -7.00
CA GLU A 85 10.98 -9.42 -8.05
C GLU A 85 11.02 -10.91 -7.68
N ASN A 86 11.19 -11.22 -6.40
CA ASN A 86 11.26 -12.61 -5.90
C ASN A 86 9.89 -13.22 -5.55
N CYS A 87 8.82 -12.44 -5.57
CA CYS A 87 7.45 -12.86 -5.24
C CYS A 87 6.47 -12.45 -6.34
N ASP A 88 6.78 -12.75 -7.60
CA ASP A 88 6.06 -12.31 -8.80
C ASP A 88 4.63 -12.87 -8.90
N ASN A 89 4.35 -13.98 -8.22
CA ASN A 89 3.03 -14.59 -8.11
C ASN A 89 2.11 -13.92 -7.06
N THR A 90 2.64 -12.95 -6.30
CA THR A 90 1.89 -12.28 -5.22
C THR A 90 1.60 -10.83 -5.61
N THR A 91 0.36 -10.40 -5.53
CA THR A 91 0.02 -8.97 -5.66
C THR A 91 0.47 -8.24 -4.40
N LEU A 92 1.40 -7.30 -4.57
CA LEU A 92 2.03 -6.54 -3.50
C LEU A 92 1.48 -5.11 -3.48
N ILE A 93 1.11 -4.61 -2.31
CA ILE A 93 0.50 -3.29 -2.15
C ILE A 93 1.49 -2.38 -1.43
N LEU A 94 2.11 -1.45 -2.14
CA LEU A 94 2.98 -0.44 -1.52
C LEU A 94 2.15 0.54 -0.71
N ASN A 95 2.28 0.50 0.61
CA ASN A 95 1.56 1.40 1.50
C ASN A 95 2.07 2.85 1.39
N HIS A 96 1.13 3.79 1.47
CA HIS A 96 1.37 5.22 1.67
C HIS A 96 2.36 5.82 0.65
N CYS A 97 2.26 5.40 -0.61
CA CYS A 97 3.13 5.87 -1.69
C CYS A 97 4.64 5.68 -1.39
N GLY A 98 5.01 4.68 -0.56
CA GLY A 98 6.39 4.48 -0.15
C GLY A 98 6.93 5.52 0.85
N VAL A 99 6.03 6.20 1.58
CA VAL A 99 6.34 7.12 2.69
C VAL A 99 7.33 8.24 2.30
N PRO A 100 7.02 9.08 1.30
CA PRO A 100 7.94 10.16 0.89
C PRO A 100 8.25 11.15 2.02
N THR A 101 9.44 11.76 2.00
CA THR A 101 9.91 12.71 3.02
C THR A 101 9.35 14.11 2.75
N ILE A 102 8.02 14.26 2.81
CA ILE A 102 7.30 15.50 2.43
C ILE A 102 7.66 16.66 3.35
N ALA A 103 7.84 16.40 4.66
CA ALA A 103 8.17 17.45 5.62
C ALA A 103 9.44 18.25 5.27
N ASN A 104 10.35 17.64 4.53
CA ASN A 104 11.62 18.28 4.11
C ASN A 104 11.54 18.81 2.67
N ASN A 105 10.43 18.65 1.96
CA ASN A 105 10.30 18.91 0.51
C ASN A 105 11.32 18.12 -0.33
N GLU A 106 11.70 16.92 0.11
CA GLU A 106 12.64 16.05 -0.58
C GLU A 106 11.89 15.10 -1.52
N LEU A 107 12.25 15.12 -2.80
CA LEU A 107 11.72 14.18 -3.79
C LEU A 107 12.68 13.01 -4.04
N ASP A 108 13.98 13.27 -4.09
CA ASP A 108 14.97 12.23 -4.29
C ASP A 108 15.62 11.82 -2.94
N PRO A 109 16.02 10.56 -2.77
CA PRO A 109 16.03 9.46 -3.75
C PRO A 109 14.66 8.76 -3.93
N TRP A 110 13.63 9.04 -3.09
CA TRP A 110 12.33 8.38 -3.13
C TRP A 110 11.73 8.31 -4.54
N ARG A 111 11.81 9.41 -5.30
CA ARG A 111 11.25 9.49 -6.65
C ARG A 111 11.85 8.45 -7.59
N GLN A 112 13.16 8.30 -7.58
CA GLN A 112 13.86 7.34 -8.44
C GLN A 112 13.59 5.90 -8.00
N ASP A 113 13.62 5.64 -6.70
CA ASP A 113 13.37 4.31 -6.15
C ASP A 113 11.92 3.85 -6.38
N LEU A 114 10.96 4.80 -6.29
CA LEU A 114 9.56 4.54 -6.59
C LEU A 114 9.35 4.22 -8.08
N GLU A 115 10.01 4.98 -8.97
CA GLU A 115 9.97 4.71 -10.41
C GLU A 115 10.49 3.31 -10.72
N ASP A 116 11.59 2.89 -10.10
CA ASP A 116 12.15 1.56 -10.30
C ASP A 116 11.23 0.45 -9.77
N LEU A 117 10.63 0.65 -8.59
CA LEU A 117 9.66 -0.29 -8.03
C LEU A 117 8.39 -0.39 -8.90
N SER A 118 7.94 0.71 -9.47
CA SER A 118 6.73 0.75 -10.29
C SER A 118 6.82 -0.04 -11.60
N LYS A 119 8.04 -0.35 -12.07
CA LYS A 119 8.29 -1.17 -13.26
C LYS A 119 7.91 -2.64 -13.04
N ILE A 120 7.73 -3.04 -11.79
CA ILE A 120 7.37 -4.41 -11.41
C ILE A 120 5.84 -4.57 -11.47
N PRO A 121 5.32 -5.46 -12.33
CA PRO A 121 3.90 -5.47 -12.68
C PRO A 121 2.96 -5.92 -11.56
N ASN A 122 3.44 -6.72 -10.60
CA ASN A 122 2.67 -7.21 -9.46
C ASN A 122 2.61 -6.21 -8.29
N VAL A 123 3.16 -4.99 -8.45
CA VAL A 123 3.10 -3.92 -7.42
C VAL A 123 1.99 -2.93 -7.73
N ILE A 124 1.14 -2.68 -6.73
CA ILE A 124 0.08 -1.66 -6.72
C ILE A 124 0.43 -0.64 -5.64
N CYS A 125 0.14 0.63 -5.86
CA CYS A 125 0.42 1.70 -4.90
C CYS A 125 -0.85 2.12 -4.15
N LYS A 126 -0.74 2.28 -2.83
CA LYS A 126 -1.83 2.80 -1.99
C LYS A 126 -1.68 4.32 -1.84
N LEU A 127 -2.60 5.06 -2.45
CA LEU A 127 -2.73 6.52 -2.28
C LEU A 127 -3.32 6.81 -0.91
N SER A 128 -2.45 7.01 0.07
CA SER A 128 -2.82 7.25 1.47
C SER A 128 -1.63 7.85 2.24
N GLY A 129 -1.85 8.35 3.44
CA GLY A 129 -0.80 8.75 4.39
C GLY A 129 -0.10 10.08 4.10
N LEU A 130 -0.12 10.59 2.87
CA LEU A 130 0.69 11.73 2.45
C LEU A 130 0.50 12.98 3.33
N MET A 131 -0.72 13.27 3.74
CA MET A 131 -1.03 14.42 4.60
C MET A 131 -0.36 14.32 5.98
N ALA A 132 -0.16 13.11 6.49
CA ALA A 132 0.47 12.87 7.79
C ALA A 132 2.00 13.04 7.75
N TYR A 133 2.60 13.00 6.57
CA TYR A 133 4.05 13.15 6.37
C TYR A 133 4.48 14.58 6.06
N CYS A 134 3.55 15.53 6.00
CA CYS A 134 3.83 16.96 5.90
C CYS A 134 4.43 17.50 7.19
N ALA A 135 5.19 18.58 7.10
CA ALA A 135 5.59 19.33 8.30
C ALA A 135 4.36 19.86 9.06
N PRO A 136 4.42 20.00 10.39
CA PRO A 136 3.28 20.48 11.16
C PRO A 136 2.67 21.78 10.60
N GLY A 137 1.37 21.76 10.34
CA GLY A 137 0.63 22.92 9.83
C GLY A 137 0.71 23.15 8.32
N THR A 138 1.53 22.38 7.57
CA THR A 138 1.71 22.55 6.13
C THR A 138 0.91 21.58 5.26
N SER A 139 0.15 20.66 5.89
CA SER A 139 -0.65 19.68 5.18
C SER A 139 -1.69 20.38 4.28
N SER A 140 -1.51 20.26 2.96
CA SER A 140 -2.42 20.82 1.95
C SER A 140 -2.28 20.05 0.64
N TYR A 141 -3.23 20.25 -0.27
CA TYR A 141 -3.15 19.71 -1.63
C TYR A 141 -1.83 20.13 -2.32
N GLU A 142 -1.50 21.42 -2.27
CA GLU A 142 -0.33 21.99 -2.94
C GLU A 142 0.99 21.40 -2.42
N THR A 143 1.04 21.06 -1.14
CA THR A 143 2.22 20.44 -0.52
C THR A 143 2.43 19.01 -1.02
N ILE A 144 1.36 18.24 -1.22
CA ILE A 144 1.47 16.83 -1.61
C ILE A 144 1.39 16.62 -3.13
N GLU A 145 0.92 17.59 -3.89
CA GLU A 145 0.71 17.51 -5.34
C GLU A 145 1.92 16.96 -6.10
N PRO A 146 3.17 17.43 -5.89
CA PRO A 146 4.33 16.91 -6.62
C PRO A 146 4.57 15.42 -6.41
N TYR A 147 4.23 14.92 -5.23
CA TYR A 147 4.37 13.50 -4.87
C TYR A 147 3.24 12.68 -5.51
N VAL A 148 2.01 13.17 -5.46
CA VAL A 148 0.85 12.53 -6.11
C VAL A 148 1.05 12.43 -7.62
N ASP A 149 1.47 13.50 -8.26
CA ASP A 149 1.73 13.54 -9.71
C ASP A 149 2.78 12.52 -10.12
N HIS A 150 3.84 12.39 -9.32
CA HIS A 150 4.88 11.40 -9.57
C HIS A 150 4.35 9.96 -9.42
N VAL A 151 3.57 9.68 -8.36
CA VAL A 151 2.96 8.36 -8.16
C VAL A 151 2.01 8.02 -9.31
N LEU A 152 1.16 8.96 -9.73
CA LEU A 152 0.26 8.79 -10.87
C LEU A 152 1.02 8.49 -12.18
N LYS A 153 2.12 9.20 -12.41
CA LYS A 153 3.00 8.94 -13.57
C LYS A 153 3.60 7.54 -13.54
N CYS A 154 4.01 7.05 -12.36
CA CYS A 154 4.68 5.76 -12.21
C CYS A 154 3.72 4.57 -12.30
N PHE A 155 2.61 4.62 -11.60
CA PHE A 155 1.68 3.49 -11.48
C PHE A 155 0.48 3.58 -12.41
N GLY A 156 0.06 4.78 -12.74
CA GLY A 156 -1.21 5.01 -13.40
C GLY A 156 -2.42 4.63 -12.52
N PRO A 157 -3.64 5.10 -12.87
CA PRO A 157 -4.82 4.94 -12.02
C PRO A 157 -5.22 3.48 -11.79
N ASN A 158 -4.97 2.59 -12.74
CA ASN A 158 -5.34 1.17 -12.67
C ASN A 158 -4.43 0.33 -11.74
N ARG A 159 -3.35 0.92 -11.23
CA ARG A 159 -2.47 0.32 -10.22
C ARG A 159 -2.36 1.20 -8.97
N MET A 160 -3.42 1.94 -8.67
CA MET A 160 -3.54 2.71 -7.45
C MET A 160 -4.82 2.36 -6.71
N VAL A 161 -4.75 2.31 -5.38
CA VAL A 161 -5.90 2.13 -4.50
C VAL A 161 -5.94 3.27 -3.48
N TRP A 162 -7.09 3.86 -3.26
CA TRP A 162 -7.25 4.87 -2.22
C TRP A 162 -7.32 4.25 -0.82
N GLY A 163 -6.79 4.95 0.18
CA GLY A 163 -6.90 4.59 1.59
C GLY A 163 -6.96 5.81 2.50
N SER A 164 -7.70 5.69 3.59
CA SER A 164 -7.84 6.77 4.59
C SER A 164 -6.60 6.96 5.46
N ASP A 165 -5.87 5.87 5.71
CA ASP A 165 -4.81 5.80 6.73
C ASP A 165 -5.28 6.23 8.13
N TRP A 166 -6.57 6.02 8.43
CA TRP A 166 -7.09 6.31 9.77
C TRP A 166 -6.54 5.29 10.79
N PRO A 167 -6.12 5.73 12.00
CA PRO A 167 -6.20 7.08 12.56
C PRO A 167 -4.99 7.99 12.27
N VAL A 168 -3.95 7.52 11.55
CA VAL A 168 -2.69 8.25 11.30
C VAL A 168 -2.95 9.55 10.52
N VAL A 169 -3.93 9.57 9.64
CA VAL A 169 -4.38 10.75 8.89
C VAL A 169 -4.68 11.97 9.80
N ASN A 170 -4.99 11.74 11.08
CA ASN A 170 -5.23 12.82 12.05
C ASN A 170 -3.97 13.64 12.37
N LEU A 171 -2.77 13.14 12.08
CA LEU A 171 -1.53 13.90 12.15
C LEU A 171 -1.45 15.00 11.07
N GLY A 172 -2.23 14.84 9.98
CA GLY A 172 -2.30 15.76 8.85
C GLY A 172 -3.71 16.31 8.61
N LYS A 173 -4.31 17.04 9.56
CA LYS A 173 -5.65 17.67 9.51
C LYS A 173 -6.87 16.73 9.47
N GLY A 174 -6.67 15.41 9.55
CA GLY A 174 -7.73 14.43 9.70
C GLY A 174 -8.42 14.01 8.40
N LEU A 175 -9.34 13.05 8.56
CA LEU A 175 -10.01 12.38 7.44
C LEU A 175 -10.86 13.32 6.57
N PRO A 176 -11.64 14.28 7.12
CA PRO A 176 -12.43 15.18 6.26
C PRO A 176 -11.57 16.00 5.29
N GLU A 177 -10.42 16.50 5.75
CA GLU A 177 -9.49 17.23 4.88
C GLU A 177 -8.85 16.30 3.84
N TRP A 178 -8.47 15.08 4.23
CA TRP A 178 -7.93 14.10 3.28
C TRP A 178 -8.94 13.75 2.18
N ILE A 179 -10.22 13.60 2.52
CA ILE A 179 -11.28 13.38 1.53
C ILE A 179 -11.40 14.58 0.58
N ALA A 180 -11.40 15.81 1.10
CA ALA A 180 -11.47 17.02 0.28
C ALA A 180 -10.25 17.16 -0.65
N VAL A 181 -9.05 16.84 -0.16
CA VAL A 181 -7.83 16.82 -0.96
C VAL A 181 -7.89 15.71 -2.03
N THR A 182 -8.36 14.52 -1.65
CA THR A 182 -8.55 13.42 -2.60
C THR A 182 -9.50 13.82 -3.72
N GLN A 183 -10.60 14.50 -3.41
CA GLN A 183 -11.53 14.98 -4.45
C GLN A 183 -10.84 15.91 -5.45
N LYS A 184 -10.00 16.84 -4.98
CA LYS A 184 -9.20 17.71 -5.87
C LYS A 184 -8.24 16.92 -6.77
N ILE A 185 -7.67 15.81 -6.28
CA ILE A 185 -6.83 14.91 -7.07
C ILE A 185 -7.67 14.24 -8.17
N LEU A 186 -8.81 13.68 -7.79
CA LEU A 186 -9.69 12.93 -8.69
C LEU A 186 -10.34 13.85 -9.75
N ASP A 187 -10.68 15.08 -9.42
CA ASP A 187 -11.26 16.06 -10.35
C ASP A 187 -10.33 16.42 -11.51
N LYS A 188 -9.04 16.14 -11.43
CA LYS A 188 -8.06 16.33 -12.52
C LYS A 188 -7.97 15.16 -13.49
N LEU A 189 -8.60 14.04 -13.17
CA LEU A 189 -8.56 12.78 -13.91
C LEU A 189 -9.85 12.62 -14.76
N SER A 190 -9.80 11.72 -15.71
CA SER A 190 -11.03 11.28 -16.36
C SER A 190 -11.94 10.53 -15.39
N PRO A 191 -13.27 10.46 -15.64
CA PRO A 191 -14.18 9.70 -14.77
C PRO A 191 -13.74 8.25 -14.52
N ASP A 192 -13.25 7.56 -15.54
CA ASP A 192 -12.81 6.16 -15.45
C ASP A 192 -11.53 6.02 -14.59
N GLU A 193 -10.62 6.98 -14.70
CA GLU A 193 -9.39 6.99 -13.89
C GLU A 193 -9.68 7.32 -12.42
N ALA A 194 -10.56 8.29 -12.17
CA ALA A 194 -11.02 8.64 -10.83
C ALA A 194 -11.71 7.45 -10.15
N GLU A 195 -12.61 6.77 -10.87
CA GLU A 195 -13.31 5.57 -10.41
C GLU A 195 -12.32 4.43 -10.11
N ALA A 196 -11.32 4.22 -10.97
CA ALA A 196 -10.29 3.21 -10.75
C ALA A 196 -9.58 3.41 -9.40
N ILE A 197 -9.12 4.63 -9.10
CA ILE A 197 -8.43 4.95 -7.85
C ILE A 197 -9.36 4.86 -6.64
N ALA A 198 -10.57 5.43 -6.77
CA ALA A 198 -11.51 5.54 -5.66
C ALA A 198 -12.00 4.18 -5.16
N ASN A 199 -12.28 3.23 -6.05
CA ASN A 199 -12.80 1.92 -5.67
C ASN A 199 -12.45 0.77 -6.64
N GLY A 200 -12.47 0.98 -7.97
CA GLY A 200 -12.39 -0.08 -8.97
C GLY A 200 -11.13 -0.94 -8.86
N THR A 201 -9.97 -0.33 -8.64
CA THR A 201 -8.71 -1.06 -8.45
C THR A 201 -8.74 -1.86 -7.15
N ALA A 202 -9.29 -1.32 -6.05
CA ALA A 202 -9.42 -2.04 -4.79
C ALA A 202 -10.32 -3.27 -4.93
N GLN A 203 -11.48 -3.13 -5.59
CA GLN A 203 -12.41 -4.25 -5.83
C GLN A 203 -11.71 -5.40 -6.57
N LYS A 204 -10.99 -5.09 -7.65
CA LYS A 204 -10.25 -6.08 -8.45
C LYS A 204 -9.11 -6.73 -7.65
N THR A 205 -8.32 -5.90 -6.97
CA THR A 205 -7.11 -6.31 -6.26
C THR A 205 -7.42 -7.23 -5.08
N TYR A 206 -8.38 -6.84 -4.28
CA TYR A 206 -8.79 -7.61 -3.10
C TYR A 206 -9.92 -8.61 -3.38
N LYS A 207 -10.37 -8.73 -4.65
CA LYS A 207 -11.45 -9.62 -5.08
C LYS A 207 -12.74 -9.41 -4.28
N ILE A 208 -13.05 -8.14 -3.98
CA ILE A 208 -14.25 -7.76 -3.22
C ILE A 208 -15.48 -7.96 -4.10
N LYS A 209 -16.48 -8.66 -3.57
CA LYS A 209 -17.81 -8.78 -4.17
C LYS A 209 -18.75 -7.83 -3.43
N LEU A 210 -19.25 -6.83 -4.12
CA LEU A 210 -20.27 -5.89 -3.65
C LEU A 210 -21.67 -6.41 -4.02
#